data_c02b005bef15c537b22d801af5b688f2
#
_entry.id   c02b005bef15c537b22d801af5b688f2
#
_cell.length_a   1.000
_cell.length_b   1.000
_cell.length_c   1.000
_cell.angle_alpha   90.00
_cell.angle_beta   90.00
_cell.angle_gamma   90.00
#
_symmetry.space_group_name_H-M   'P 1'
#
loop_
_entity.id
_entity.type
_entity.pdbx_description
1 polymer ?
#
loop_
_entity_poly.entity_id
_entity_poly.type
_entity_poly.pdbx_seq_one_letter_code
_entity_poly.pdbx_strand_id
1 'polypeptide(L)'
;IEALDEYRDLDILAIQLQNVTEEGQYLDVECSQPTLEHNKVLSGVEAILSGYNPSSICALITKKQLFIDNNIFFVKGITHQDVELTYRLMPCATKVVFSDITPYLYIYHPNSTSNSIVPEKKIKYIKDDIYIINSFRRLALSFKDINPQLYSVICNRSQNVLFGLVYSLYKNKKEWGKLGINSVIIDELRKEQLYPMKGNFDS
;
A
#
# COMPACT_ATOMS: atom_id res chain seq x y z
N ILE A 1 10.05 -16.62 19.08
CA ILE A 1 10.25 -15.71 20.23
C ILE A 1 11.71 -15.27 20.28
N GLU A 2 12.70 -16.18 20.17
CA GLU A 2 14.14 -15.82 20.20
C GLU A 2 14.53 -14.81 19.11
N ALA A 3 14.00 -14.93 17.89
CA ALA A 3 14.24 -13.97 16.82
C ALA A 3 13.67 -12.58 17.13
N LEU A 4 12.61 -12.47 17.94
CA LEU A 4 12.05 -11.17 18.35
C LEU A 4 12.88 -10.50 19.44
N ASP A 5 13.67 -11.27 20.20
CA ASP A 5 14.56 -10.72 21.23
C ASP A 5 15.74 -9.94 20.62
N GLU A 6 16.23 -10.37 19.46
CA GLU A 6 17.25 -9.66 18.69
C GLU A 6 16.73 -8.32 18.16
N TYR A 7 15.41 -8.19 17.97
CA TYR A 7 14.77 -7.04 17.36
C TYR A 7 13.94 -6.17 18.33
N ARG A 8 14.18 -6.28 19.65
CA ARG A 8 13.37 -5.57 20.69
C ARG A 8 13.29 -4.06 20.49
N ASP A 9 14.32 -3.44 19.93
CA ASP A 9 14.42 -1.99 19.76
C ASP A 9 13.92 -1.47 18.41
N LEU A 10 13.39 -2.35 17.55
CA LEU A 10 12.87 -1.92 16.25
C LEU A 10 11.50 -1.24 16.41
N ASP A 11 11.26 -0.26 15.56
CA ASP A 11 9.93 0.32 15.39
C ASP A 11 9.05 -0.56 14.49
N ILE A 12 9.66 -1.13 13.43
CA ILE A 12 8.99 -2.03 12.47
C ILE A 12 9.93 -3.19 12.13
N LEU A 13 9.44 -4.41 12.24
CA LEU A 13 10.02 -5.61 11.66
C LEU A 13 9.11 -6.09 10.53
N ALA A 14 9.59 -6.01 9.30
CA ALA A 14 8.92 -6.59 8.14
C ALA A 14 9.28 -8.07 8.00
N ILE A 15 8.28 -8.90 7.82
CA ILE A 15 8.36 -10.36 7.76
C ILE A 15 7.86 -10.87 6.41
N GLN A 16 8.14 -12.11 6.10
CA GLN A 16 7.58 -12.81 4.96
C GLN A 16 6.29 -13.54 5.34
N LEU A 17 5.44 -13.78 4.37
CA LEU A 17 4.18 -14.48 4.55
C LEU A 17 4.27 -15.87 3.90
N GLN A 18 3.89 -16.91 4.63
CA GLN A 18 3.70 -18.24 4.09
C GLN A 18 2.26 -18.39 3.62
N ASN A 19 2.04 -18.44 2.32
CA ASN A 19 0.74 -18.73 1.77
C ASN A 19 0.35 -20.19 2.01
N VAL A 20 -0.88 -20.43 2.44
CA VAL A 20 -1.45 -21.76 2.65
C VAL A 20 -2.87 -21.83 2.09
N THR A 21 -3.31 -23.01 1.67
CA THR A 21 -4.71 -23.23 1.29
C THR A 21 -5.62 -23.30 2.53
N GLU A 22 -6.94 -23.31 2.34
CA GLU A 22 -7.92 -23.49 3.42
C GLU A 22 -7.75 -24.88 4.11
N GLU A 23 -7.22 -25.86 3.39
CA GLU A 23 -6.93 -27.21 3.91
C GLU A 23 -5.56 -27.30 4.59
N GLY A 24 -4.81 -26.19 4.68
CA GLY A 24 -3.53 -26.11 5.34
C GLY A 24 -2.33 -26.60 4.50
N GLN A 25 -2.49 -26.73 3.17
CA GLN A 25 -1.37 -27.04 2.28
C GLN A 25 -0.51 -25.81 2.08
N TYR A 26 0.81 -25.98 2.22
CA TYR A 26 1.79 -24.91 2.00
C TYR A 26 1.90 -24.58 0.52
N LEU A 27 1.84 -23.28 0.21
CA LEU A 27 2.08 -22.68 -1.08
C LEU A 27 3.41 -21.90 -1.06
N ASP A 28 3.56 -20.96 -1.99
CA ASP A 28 4.76 -20.13 -2.06
C ASP A 28 4.90 -19.18 -0.86
N VAL A 29 6.16 -18.89 -0.50
CA VAL A 29 6.48 -17.81 0.44
C VAL A 29 6.42 -16.49 -0.30
N GLU A 30 5.62 -15.55 0.21
CA GLU A 30 5.56 -14.19 -0.31
C GLU A 30 6.59 -13.31 0.39
N CYS A 31 7.63 -12.92 -0.35
CA CYS A 31 8.56 -11.90 0.09
C CYS A 31 7.94 -10.52 -0.16
N SER A 32 7.59 -9.81 0.91
CA SER A 32 6.90 -8.53 0.81
C SER A 32 7.74 -7.41 0.18
N GLN A 33 9.07 -7.49 0.27
CA GLN A 33 10.01 -6.45 -0.18
C GLN A 33 11.26 -7.07 -0.82
N PRO A 34 11.14 -7.76 -1.97
CA PRO A 34 12.26 -8.53 -2.56
C PRO A 34 13.41 -7.67 -3.09
N THR A 35 13.18 -6.36 -3.27
CA THR A 35 14.19 -5.42 -3.79
C THR A 35 14.96 -4.70 -2.70
N LEU A 36 14.55 -4.83 -1.43
CA LEU A 36 15.22 -4.20 -0.31
C LEU A 36 16.30 -5.10 0.28
N GLU A 37 17.31 -4.49 0.88
CA GLU A 37 18.35 -5.19 1.62
C GLU A 37 17.77 -5.75 2.93
N HIS A 38 17.82 -7.06 3.09
CA HIS A 38 17.29 -7.74 4.28
C HIS A 38 18.32 -7.76 5.41
N ASN A 39 17.81 -7.93 6.63
CA ASN A 39 18.59 -8.06 7.88
C ASN A 39 19.50 -6.85 8.16
N LYS A 40 19.15 -5.69 7.61
CA LYS A 40 19.82 -4.41 7.84
C LYS A 40 18.86 -3.41 8.47
N VAL A 41 19.35 -2.67 9.44
CA VAL A 41 18.58 -1.57 10.06
C VAL A 41 18.59 -0.36 9.14
N LEU A 42 17.39 0.10 8.77
CA LEU A 42 17.13 1.31 7.99
C LEU A 42 16.20 2.22 8.78
N SER A 43 16.23 3.52 8.50
CA SER A 43 15.08 4.36 8.85
C SER A 43 13.92 4.09 7.86
N GLY A 44 12.69 4.40 8.25
CA GLY A 44 11.56 4.25 7.35
C GLY A 44 11.63 5.17 6.13
N VAL A 45 12.31 6.33 6.25
CA VAL A 45 12.60 7.21 5.11
C VAL A 45 13.56 6.53 4.14
N GLU A 46 14.68 5.95 4.63
CA GLU A 46 15.60 5.17 3.79
C GLU A 46 14.90 4.00 3.12
N ALA A 47 14.02 3.29 3.83
CA ALA A 47 13.24 2.21 3.26
C ALA A 47 12.39 2.67 2.05
N ILE A 48 11.70 3.81 2.18
CA ILE A 48 10.90 4.38 1.08
C ILE A 48 11.80 4.78 -0.09
N LEU A 49 12.91 5.45 0.18
CA LEU A 49 13.87 5.89 -0.85
C LEU A 49 14.54 4.70 -1.55
N SER A 50 14.70 3.57 -0.85
CA SER A 50 15.22 2.30 -1.41
C SER A 50 14.19 1.47 -2.14
N GLY A 51 12.93 1.94 -2.25
CA GLY A 51 11.89 1.27 -3.04
C GLY A 51 10.85 0.50 -2.24
N TYR A 52 10.68 0.79 -0.93
CA TYR A 52 9.59 0.21 -0.15
C TYR A 52 8.26 0.35 -0.88
N ASN A 53 7.59 -0.77 -1.07
CA ASN A 53 6.28 -0.85 -1.68
C ASN A 53 5.27 -1.37 -0.66
N PRO A 54 4.25 -0.58 -0.28
CA PRO A 54 3.25 -1.02 0.67
C PRO A 54 2.60 -2.34 0.23
N SER A 55 2.59 -3.29 1.13
CA SER A 55 1.94 -4.59 0.98
C SER A 55 0.94 -4.80 2.12
N SER A 56 0.55 -6.02 2.39
CA SER A 56 -0.32 -6.34 3.51
C SER A 56 0.28 -5.91 4.85
N ILE A 57 -0.52 -5.33 5.73
CA ILE A 57 -0.12 -5.03 7.11
C ILE A 57 0.26 -6.30 7.89
N CYS A 58 -0.23 -7.47 7.46
CA CYS A 58 0.15 -8.77 8.04
C CYS A 58 1.64 -9.07 7.88
N ALA A 59 2.33 -8.41 6.95
CA ALA A 59 3.78 -8.51 6.77
C ALA A 59 4.58 -7.59 7.70
N LEU A 60 3.94 -6.85 8.63
CA LEU A 60 4.62 -5.91 9.52
C LEU A 60 4.31 -6.21 10.98
N ILE A 61 5.35 -6.38 11.77
CA ILE A 61 5.29 -6.36 13.24
C ILE A 61 5.74 -4.96 13.68
N THR A 62 4.84 -4.20 14.29
CA THR A 62 5.07 -2.79 14.57
C THR A 62 4.89 -2.47 16.04
N LYS A 63 5.77 -1.64 16.60
CA LYS A 63 5.58 -1.09 17.95
C LYS A 63 4.25 -0.32 18.01
N LYS A 64 3.39 -0.69 18.95
CA LYS A 64 2.13 0.02 19.21
C LYS A 64 2.34 1.52 19.45
N GLN A 65 3.43 1.87 20.12
CA GLN A 65 3.74 3.25 20.47
C GLN A 65 3.96 4.13 19.23
N LEU A 66 4.50 3.56 18.14
CA LEU A 66 4.68 4.28 16.87
C LEU A 66 3.34 4.84 16.33
N PHE A 67 2.26 4.08 16.46
CA PHE A 67 0.92 4.52 16.05
C PHE A 67 0.40 5.65 16.96
N ILE A 68 0.58 5.50 18.26
CA ILE A 68 0.05 6.43 19.28
C ILE A 68 0.75 7.77 19.19
N ASP A 69 2.10 7.78 19.18
CA ASP A 69 2.91 9.01 19.17
C ASP A 69 2.72 9.84 17.91
N ASN A 70 2.43 9.19 16.79
CA ASN A 70 2.22 9.85 15.50
C ASN A 70 0.74 10.07 15.15
N ASN A 71 -0.19 9.67 16.04
CA ASN A 71 -1.63 9.74 15.81
C ASN A 71 -2.06 9.12 14.46
N ILE A 72 -1.50 7.95 14.13
CA ILE A 72 -1.74 7.24 12.88
C ILE A 72 -2.60 6.02 13.15
N PHE A 73 -3.78 5.97 12.53
CA PHE A 73 -4.74 4.88 12.67
C PHE A 73 -5.31 4.50 11.30
N PHE A 74 -5.91 3.32 11.22
CA PHE A 74 -6.65 2.88 10.05
C PHE A 74 -7.79 3.83 9.70
N VAL A 75 -7.91 4.16 8.43
CA VAL A 75 -9.06 4.91 7.93
C VAL A 75 -10.27 3.98 7.88
N LYS A 76 -11.29 4.31 8.67
CA LYS A 76 -12.49 3.46 8.77
C LYS A 76 -13.26 3.45 7.44
N GLY A 77 -13.59 2.26 6.98
CA GLY A 77 -14.56 2.05 5.88
C GLY A 77 -13.97 2.10 4.48
N ILE A 78 -12.64 2.22 4.31
CA ILE A 78 -11.98 2.08 3.01
C ILE A 78 -11.42 0.66 2.83
N THR A 79 -11.32 0.22 1.59
CA THR A 79 -10.52 -0.94 1.18
C THR A 79 -9.06 -0.51 1.02
N HIS A 80 -8.10 -1.45 0.98
CA HIS A 80 -6.66 -1.17 0.93
C HIS A 80 -6.18 -0.19 2.03
N GLN A 81 -6.84 -0.23 3.17
CA GLN A 81 -6.51 0.63 4.31
C GLN A 81 -5.10 0.38 4.85
N ASP A 82 -4.56 -0.82 4.63
CA ASP A 82 -3.21 -1.21 4.97
C ASP A 82 -2.16 -0.49 4.11
N VAL A 83 -2.38 -0.40 2.80
CA VAL A 83 -1.52 0.34 1.87
C VAL A 83 -1.45 1.83 2.26
N GLU A 84 -2.59 2.42 2.59
CA GLU A 84 -2.70 3.82 3.03
C GLU A 84 -1.98 4.05 4.37
N LEU A 85 -2.26 3.18 5.34
CA LEU A 85 -1.71 3.28 6.70
C LEU A 85 -0.20 3.12 6.70
N THR A 86 0.31 2.04 6.08
CA THR A 86 1.74 1.70 6.15
C THR A 86 2.61 2.77 5.52
N TYR A 87 2.12 3.43 4.47
CA TYR A 87 2.87 4.51 3.82
C TYR A 87 2.90 5.79 4.65
N ARG A 88 1.89 6.08 5.47
CA ARG A 88 1.95 7.16 6.47
C ARG A 88 2.82 6.82 7.66
N LEU A 89 2.83 5.56 8.06
CA LEU A 89 3.54 5.07 9.23
C LEU A 89 5.04 4.96 8.99
N MET A 90 5.44 4.47 7.81
CA MET A 90 6.83 4.18 7.48
C MET A 90 7.77 5.38 7.71
N PRO A 91 7.47 6.63 7.26
CA PRO A 91 8.36 7.78 7.49
C PRO A 91 8.59 8.12 8.97
N CYS A 92 7.70 7.66 9.85
CA CYS A 92 7.80 7.92 11.30
C CYS A 92 8.73 6.93 12.01
N ALA A 93 9.07 5.81 11.37
CA ALA A 93 9.92 4.79 11.97
C ALA A 93 11.41 5.17 11.84
N THR A 94 12.13 5.03 12.95
CA THR A 94 13.58 5.29 13.01
C THR A 94 14.42 4.03 12.80
N LYS A 95 13.85 2.87 13.15
CA LYS A 95 14.48 1.54 13.03
C LYS A 95 13.54 0.54 12.39
N VAL A 96 13.81 0.20 11.16
CA VAL A 96 13.07 -0.78 10.36
C VAL A 96 14.03 -1.86 9.90
N VAL A 97 13.62 -3.12 10.00
CA VAL A 97 14.34 -4.26 9.42
C VAL A 97 13.41 -5.06 8.53
N PHE A 98 13.86 -5.39 7.33
CA PHE A 98 13.23 -6.35 6.44
C PHE A 98 13.92 -7.70 6.66
N SER A 99 13.19 -8.70 7.16
CA SER A 99 13.75 -9.99 7.56
C SER A 99 13.30 -11.11 6.64
N ASP A 100 14.04 -12.22 6.67
CA ASP A 100 13.70 -13.44 5.94
C ASP A 100 12.82 -14.41 6.76
N ILE A 101 12.44 -14.03 7.99
CA ILE A 101 11.60 -14.89 8.82
C ILE A 101 10.17 -14.94 8.31
N THR A 102 9.56 -16.12 8.41
CA THR A 102 8.21 -16.42 7.88
C THR A 102 7.29 -16.94 8.99
N PRO A 103 6.95 -16.12 9.99
CA PRO A 103 6.18 -16.55 11.15
C PRO A 103 4.66 -16.51 10.94
N TYR A 104 4.18 -16.01 9.79
CA TYR A 104 2.77 -15.77 9.54
C TYR A 104 2.24 -16.66 8.42
N LEU A 105 1.19 -17.43 8.71
CA LEU A 105 0.47 -18.24 7.72
C LEU A 105 -0.68 -17.39 7.13
N TYR A 106 -0.58 -17.10 5.84
CA TYR A 106 -1.61 -16.35 5.11
C TYR A 106 -2.52 -17.32 4.35
N ILE A 107 -3.77 -17.43 4.79
CA ILE A 107 -4.74 -18.34 4.18
C ILE A 107 -5.30 -17.70 2.91
N TYR A 108 -5.11 -18.37 1.78
CA TYR A 108 -5.66 -17.94 0.49
C TYR A 108 -7.13 -18.29 0.38
N HIS A 109 -7.98 -17.27 0.20
CA HIS A 109 -9.42 -17.41 -0.03
C HIS A 109 -9.77 -17.02 -1.47
N PRO A 110 -10.25 -17.95 -2.33
CA PRO A 110 -10.60 -17.65 -3.73
C PRO A 110 -11.73 -16.62 -3.85
N ASN A 111 -12.61 -16.52 -2.86
CA ASN A 111 -13.74 -15.59 -2.81
C ASN A 111 -13.43 -14.28 -2.05
N SER A 112 -12.17 -13.87 -1.98
CA SER A 112 -11.79 -12.63 -1.29
C SER A 112 -12.47 -11.39 -1.87
N THR A 113 -12.57 -10.33 -1.06
CA THR A 113 -13.22 -9.06 -1.45
C THR A 113 -12.59 -8.44 -2.70
N SER A 114 -11.29 -8.65 -2.92
CA SER A 114 -10.52 -8.12 -4.06
C SER A 114 -11.01 -8.68 -5.41
N ASN A 115 -11.62 -9.86 -5.43
CA ASN A 115 -12.07 -10.55 -6.64
C ASN A 115 -13.55 -10.31 -6.99
N SER A 116 -14.25 -9.43 -6.25
CA SER A 116 -15.67 -9.18 -6.48
C SER A 116 -15.94 -8.53 -7.84
N ILE A 117 -16.90 -9.11 -8.59
CA ILE A 117 -17.40 -8.59 -9.86
C ILE A 117 -18.67 -7.72 -9.70
N VAL A 118 -19.18 -7.57 -8.48
CA VAL A 118 -20.39 -6.77 -8.19
C VAL A 118 -20.12 -5.29 -8.45
N PRO A 119 -20.89 -4.61 -9.34
CA PRO A 119 -20.61 -3.24 -9.76
C PRO A 119 -20.47 -2.23 -8.62
N GLU A 120 -21.35 -2.28 -7.63
CA GLU A 120 -21.34 -1.37 -6.48
C GLU A 120 -20.08 -1.55 -5.63
N LYS A 121 -19.65 -2.80 -5.41
CA LYS A 121 -18.41 -3.11 -4.70
C LYS A 121 -17.20 -2.62 -5.50
N LYS A 122 -17.23 -2.76 -6.84
CA LYS A 122 -16.17 -2.30 -7.71
C LYS A 122 -16.03 -0.78 -7.72
N ILE A 123 -17.15 -0.06 -7.80
CA ILE A 123 -17.19 1.39 -7.72
C ILE A 123 -16.63 1.87 -6.37
N LYS A 124 -17.07 1.23 -5.27
CA LYS A 124 -16.54 1.54 -3.93
C LYS A 124 -15.02 1.36 -3.87
N TYR A 125 -14.54 0.23 -4.33
CA TYR A 125 -13.12 -0.12 -4.35
C TYR A 125 -12.28 0.95 -5.06
N ILE A 126 -12.74 1.39 -6.23
CA ILE A 126 -12.05 2.42 -7.03
C ILE A 126 -12.14 3.80 -6.36
N LYS A 127 -13.25 4.14 -5.72
CA LYS A 127 -13.34 5.38 -4.92
C LYS A 127 -12.38 5.37 -3.74
N ASP A 128 -12.18 4.21 -3.12
CA ASP A 128 -11.20 4.04 -2.05
C ASP A 128 -9.77 4.23 -2.58
N ASP A 129 -9.45 3.74 -3.80
CA ASP A 129 -8.16 4.01 -4.45
C ASP A 129 -7.94 5.52 -4.72
N ILE A 130 -8.99 6.24 -5.14
CA ILE A 130 -8.93 7.70 -5.31
C ILE A 130 -8.64 8.39 -3.97
N TYR A 131 -9.24 7.91 -2.88
CA TYR A 131 -8.92 8.40 -1.54
C TYR A 131 -7.44 8.19 -1.19
N ILE A 132 -6.89 6.99 -1.47
CA ILE A 132 -5.49 6.64 -1.23
C ILE A 132 -4.55 7.54 -2.04
N ILE A 133 -4.85 7.78 -3.32
CA ILE A 133 -4.10 8.71 -4.18
C ILE A 133 -4.01 10.09 -3.52
N ASN A 134 -5.13 10.61 -3.04
CA ASN A 134 -5.17 11.91 -2.38
C ASN A 134 -4.47 11.90 -1.01
N SER A 135 -4.52 10.78 -0.26
CA SER A 135 -3.76 10.61 0.97
C SER A 135 -2.26 10.69 0.71
N PHE A 136 -1.76 9.99 -0.32
CA PHE A 136 -0.35 10.05 -0.71
C PHE A 136 0.07 11.45 -1.18
N ARG A 137 -0.78 12.17 -1.91
CA ARG A 137 -0.49 13.56 -2.31
C ARG A 137 -0.37 14.49 -1.10
N ARG A 138 -1.25 14.37 -0.11
CA ARG A 138 -1.14 15.14 1.15
C ARG A 138 0.12 14.79 1.92
N LEU A 139 0.43 13.49 2.04
CA LEU A 139 1.66 13.04 2.67
C LEU A 139 2.91 13.58 1.95
N ALA A 140 2.94 13.51 0.62
CA ALA A 140 4.04 14.07 -0.16
C ALA A 140 4.26 15.56 0.16
N LEU A 141 3.18 16.36 0.15
CA LEU A 141 3.26 17.79 0.41
C LEU A 141 3.88 18.12 1.77
N SER A 142 3.71 17.27 2.80
CA SER A 142 4.35 17.49 4.10
C SER A 142 5.88 17.38 4.06
N PHE A 143 6.44 16.75 3.03
CA PHE A 143 7.88 16.58 2.83
C PHE A 143 8.50 17.53 1.80
N LYS A 144 7.68 18.34 1.11
CA LYS A 144 8.11 19.15 -0.03
C LYS A 144 9.36 20.01 0.25
N ASP A 145 9.38 20.67 1.39
CA ASP A 145 10.47 21.59 1.78
C ASP A 145 11.49 20.94 2.73
N ILE A 146 11.12 19.78 3.33
CA ILE A 146 11.95 19.09 4.33
C ILE A 146 12.83 18.03 3.67
N ASN A 147 12.26 17.25 2.75
CA ASN A 147 12.96 16.17 2.03
C ASN A 147 12.42 16.05 0.59
N PRO A 148 13.00 16.79 -0.37
CA PRO A 148 12.55 16.79 -1.76
C PRO A 148 12.60 15.42 -2.45
N GLN A 149 13.53 14.55 -2.06
CA GLN A 149 13.62 13.19 -2.61
C GLN A 149 12.43 12.35 -2.15
N LEU A 150 12.11 12.37 -0.86
CA LEU A 150 10.96 11.68 -0.32
C LEU A 150 9.64 12.22 -0.90
N TYR A 151 9.54 13.56 -1.04
CA TYR A 151 8.41 14.18 -1.75
C TYR A 151 8.23 13.59 -3.15
N SER A 152 9.32 13.54 -3.94
CA SER A 152 9.28 13.00 -5.31
C SER A 152 8.84 11.54 -5.36
N VAL A 153 9.42 10.68 -4.49
CA VAL A 153 9.07 9.25 -4.44
C VAL A 153 7.59 9.04 -4.09
N ILE A 154 7.07 9.78 -3.10
CA ILE A 154 5.66 9.64 -2.71
C ILE A 154 4.73 10.19 -3.80
N CYS A 155 5.09 11.28 -4.48
CA CYS A 155 4.36 11.79 -5.64
C CYS A 155 4.29 10.74 -6.75
N ASN A 156 5.42 10.13 -7.09
CA ASN A 156 5.48 9.07 -8.11
C ASN A 156 4.61 7.87 -7.71
N ARG A 157 4.61 7.49 -6.43
CA ARG A 157 3.73 6.43 -5.94
C ARG A 157 2.25 6.76 -6.15
N SER A 158 1.83 7.99 -5.81
CA SER A 158 0.47 8.45 -6.07
C SER A 158 0.10 8.40 -7.56
N GLN A 159 1.02 8.81 -8.44
CA GLN A 159 0.82 8.76 -9.89
C GLN A 159 0.72 7.33 -10.41
N ASN A 160 1.52 6.39 -9.90
CA ASN A 160 1.46 4.99 -10.29
C ASN A 160 0.12 4.35 -9.93
N VAL A 161 -0.44 4.64 -8.75
CA VAL A 161 -1.78 4.17 -8.37
C VAL A 161 -2.83 4.76 -9.31
N LEU A 162 -2.75 6.06 -9.61
CA LEU A 162 -3.67 6.72 -10.56
C LEU A 162 -3.55 6.12 -11.98
N PHE A 163 -2.33 5.88 -12.45
CA PHE A 163 -2.10 5.25 -13.75
C PHE A 163 -2.72 3.84 -13.80
N GLY A 164 -2.50 3.02 -12.78
CA GLY A 164 -3.10 1.69 -12.68
C GLY A 164 -4.63 1.73 -12.73
N LEU A 165 -5.24 2.71 -12.06
CA LEU A 165 -6.69 2.92 -12.09
C LEU A 165 -7.18 3.30 -13.49
N VAL A 166 -6.54 4.28 -14.15
CA VAL A 166 -6.90 4.71 -15.51
C VAL A 166 -6.68 3.60 -16.53
N TYR A 167 -5.58 2.84 -16.39
CA TYR A 167 -5.31 1.66 -17.21
C TYR A 167 -6.41 0.59 -17.04
N SER A 168 -6.87 0.36 -15.82
CA SER A 168 -7.96 -0.57 -15.54
C SER A 168 -9.28 -0.13 -16.18
N LEU A 169 -9.58 1.19 -16.18
CA LEU A 169 -10.72 1.75 -16.91
C LEU A 169 -10.62 1.50 -18.42
N TYR A 170 -9.44 1.69 -18.98
CA TYR A 170 -9.21 1.44 -20.42
C TYR A 170 -9.34 -0.04 -20.77
N LYS A 171 -8.68 -0.91 -20.00
CA LYS A 171 -8.70 -2.37 -20.21
C LYS A 171 -10.12 -2.95 -20.15
N ASN A 172 -10.91 -2.49 -19.18
CA ASN A 172 -12.26 -3.00 -18.93
C ASN A 172 -13.36 -2.12 -19.58
N LYS A 173 -13.01 -1.22 -20.50
CA LYS A 173 -13.90 -0.20 -21.07
C LYS A 173 -15.25 -0.74 -21.53
N LYS A 174 -15.28 -1.90 -22.20
CA LYS A 174 -16.51 -2.48 -22.74
C LYS A 174 -17.41 -3.02 -21.64
N GLU A 175 -16.85 -3.76 -20.69
CA GLU A 175 -17.59 -4.40 -19.60
C GLU A 175 -18.09 -3.34 -18.61
N TRP A 176 -17.21 -2.51 -18.11
CA TRP A 176 -17.54 -1.45 -17.15
C TRP A 176 -18.41 -0.36 -17.76
N GLY A 177 -18.36 -0.14 -19.09
CA GLY A 177 -19.26 0.77 -19.79
C GLY A 177 -20.70 0.27 -19.76
N LYS A 178 -20.93 -1.04 -19.97
CA LYS A 178 -22.27 -1.65 -19.88
C LYS A 178 -22.86 -1.58 -18.47
N LEU A 179 -22.00 -1.58 -17.46
CA LEU A 179 -22.39 -1.51 -16.05
C LEU A 179 -22.45 -0.07 -15.51
N GLY A 180 -22.21 0.95 -16.34
CA GLY A 180 -22.22 2.34 -15.93
C GLY A 180 -21.04 2.76 -15.03
N ILE A 181 -20.07 1.88 -14.81
CA ILE A 181 -18.94 2.12 -13.90
C ILE A 181 -18.04 3.24 -14.43
N ASN A 182 -17.74 3.23 -15.73
CA ASN A 182 -16.80 4.19 -16.33
C ASN A 182 -17.19 5.65 -16.11
N SER A 183 -18.48 6.00 -16.32
CA SER A 183 -18.95 7.37 -16.15
C SER A 183 -18.82 7.84 -14.69
N VAL A 184 -19.25 7.01 -13.74
CA VAL A 184 -19.17 7.31 -12.30
C VAL A 184 -17.73 7.57 -11.87
N ILE A 185 -16.78 6.75 -12.35
CA ILE A 185 -15.37 6.89 -11.98
C ILE A 185 -14.73 8.12 -12.63
N ILE A 186 -14.99 8.37 -13.92
CA ILE A 186 -14.47 9.55 -14.61
C ILE A 186 -14.98 10.82 -13.93
N ASP A 187 -16.24 10.87 -13.51
CA ASP A 187 -16.80 12.01 -12.82
C ASP A 187 -16.16 12.20 -11.44
N GLU A 188 -15.90 11.13 -10.69
CA GLU A 188 -15.17 11.21 -9.42
C GLU A 188 -13.73 11.69 -9.63
N LEU A 189 -13.02 11.18 -10.64
CA LEU A 189 -11.67 11.65 -10.98
C LEU A 189 -11.63 13.11 -11.38
N ARG A 190 -12.66 13.62 -12.10
CA ARG A 190 -12.78 15.04 -12.45
C ARG A 190 -13.03 15.91 -11.22
N LYS A 191 -13.92 15.47 -10.34
CA LYS A 191 -14.24 16.15 -9.07
C LYS A 191 -12.98 16.31 -8.20
N GLU A 192 -12.16 15.27 -8.14
CA GLU A 192 -10.90 15.28 -7.40
C GLU A 192 -9.72 15.89 -8.16
N GLN A 193 -9.97 16.47 -9.36
CA GLN A 193 -8.97 17.09 -10.24
C GLN A 193 -7.83 16.12 -10.65
N LEU A 194 -8.15 14.84 -10.76
CA LEU A 194 -7.24 13.78 -11.18
C LEU A 194 -7.38 13.45 -12.67
N TYR A 195 -8.38 14.02 -13.36
CA TYR A 195 -8.59 13.80 -14.79
C TYR A 195 -8.91 15.14 -15.50
N PRO A 196 -8.36 15.43 -16.71
CA PRO A 196 -7.34 14.62 -17.38
C PRO A 196 -6.03 14.57 -16.59
N MET A 197 -5.30 13.44 -16.74
CA MET A 197 -4.01 13.29 -16.06
C MET A 197 -3.04 14.36 -16.56
N LYS A 198 -2.42 15.08 -15.64
CA LYS A 198 -1.40 16.10 -15.95
C LYS A 198 -0.06 15.58 -15.41
N GLY A 199 0.95 15.50 -16.23
CA GLY A 199 2.31 15.13 -15.85
C GLY A 199 3.09 14.59 -17.04
N ASN A 200 4.40 14.65 -16.96
CA ASN A 200 5.26 13.91 -17.87
C ASN A 200 5.26 12.45 -17.40
N PHE A 201 4.74 11.58 -18.21
CA PHE A 201 4.87 10.14 -18.04
C PHE A 201 6.14 9.75 -18.78
N ASP A 202 7.30 9.88 -18.16
CA ASP A 202 8.52 9.30 -18.68
C ASP A 202 8.40 7.79 -18.50
N SER A 203 8.37 7.14 -19.66
CA SER A 203 8.25 5.69 -19.87
C SER A 203 9.48 4.93 -19.39
#